data_43e25c680e462f44834285eae65620d2
#
_entry.id   43e25c680e462f44834285eae65620d2
#
_cell.length_a   1.000
_cell.length_b   1.000
_cell.length_c   1.000
_cell.angle_alpha   90.00
_cell.angle_beta   90.00
_cell.angle_gamma   90.00
#
_symmetry.space_group_name_H-M   'P 1'
#
loop_
_entity.id
_entity.type
_entity.pdbx_description
1 polymer ?
#
loop_
_entity_poly.entity_id
_entity_poly.type
_entity_poly.pdbx_seq_one_letter_code
_entity_poly.pdbx_strand_id
1 'polypeptide(L)'
;MDIVALLEDLVKGLLDAEDKFFENPKDFSSLERSIKSSTESFSAAFLGVVLSRMNSILSECGARKERFNIQRVDKRILITSVGDVVFDCTYFKRKSREGSHSYLLEELIGLAYHERFSEEAEVMLLTEALKTSYREATKVLPSKQRISKTTLRNSMARSLRIIRASFPN
;
A
#
# COMPACT_ATOMS: atom_id res chain seq x y z
N MET A 1 3.81 -14.42 -7.17
CA MET A 1 5.23 -14.20 -6.88
C MET A 1 5.55 -14.94 -5.58
N ASP A 2 6.64 -15.70 -5.53
CA ASP A 2 7.04 -16.47 -4.35
C ASP A 2 7.88 -15.58 -3.42
N ILE A 3 7.79 -15.83 -2.10
CA ILE A 3 8.59 -15.11 -1.08
C ILE A 3 10.08 -15.35 -1.29
N VAL A 4 10.45 -16.55 -1.75
CA VAL A 4 11.86 -16.88 -2.04
C VAL A 4 12.42 -15.96 -3.12
N ALA A 5 11.70 -15.78 -4.22
CA ALA A 5 12.11 -14.87 -5.30
C ALA A 5 12.25 -13.42 -4.82
N LEU A 6 11.37 -12.96 -3.90
CA LEU A 6 11.51 -11.62 -3.30
C LEU A 6 12.77 -11.47 -2.46
N LEU A 7 13.15 -12.51 -1.71
CA LEU A 7 14.37 -12.52 -0.92
C LEU A 7 15.62 -12.55 -1.82
N GLU A 8 15.59 -13.31 -2.91
CA GLU A 8 16.67 -13.34 -3.91
C GLU A 8 16.87 -11.95 -4.55
N ASP A 9 15.78 -11.27 -4.93
CA ASP A 9 15.84 -9.91 -5.47
C ASP A 9 16.40 -8.90 -4.44
N LEU A 10 16.01 -9.02 -3.17
CA LEU A 10 16.54 -8.19 -2.09
C LEU A 10 18.05 -8.41 -1.92
N VAL A 11 18.47 -9.67 -1.78
CA VAL A 11 19.89 -10.02 -1.58
C VAL A 11 20.72 -9.51 -2.77
N LYS A 12 20.25 -9.73 -3.99
CA LYS A 12 20.92 -9.21 -5.19
C LYS A 12 21.07 -7.69 -5.16
N GLY A 13 19.99 -6.97 -4.80
CA GLY A 13 20.05 -5.50 -4.70
C GLY A 13 21.03 -4.99 -3.62
N LEU A 14 21.17 -5.73 -2.52
CA LEU A 14 22.15 -5.40 -1.47
C LEU A 14 23.60 -5.68 -1.92
N LEU A 15 23.85 -6.81 -2.59
CA LEU A 15 25.16 -7.13 -3.14
C LEU A 15 25.60 -6.15 -4.24
N ASP A 16 24.68 -5.77 -5.14
CA ASP A 16 24.94 -4.75 -6.16
C ASP A 16 25.29 -3.38 -5.53
N ALA A 17 24.69 -3.07 -4.36
CA ALA A 17 25.02 -1.84 -3.63
C ALA A 17 26.39 -1.90 -2.95
N GLU A 18 26.76 -3.06 -2.41
CA GLU A 18 28.08 -3.33 -1.81
C GLU A 18 29.18 -3.22 -2.86
N ASP A 19 29.03 -3.87 -4.00
CA ASP A 19 30.01 -3.85 -5.10
C ASP A 19 30.28 -2.41 -5.56
N LYS A 20 29.21 -1.62 -5.78
CA LYS A 20 29.34 -0.20 -6.16
C LYS A 20 30.04 0.64 -5.09
N PHE A 21 29.80 0.33 -3.82
CA PHE A 21 30.46 1.03 -2.73
C PHE A 21 31.95 0.72 -2.67
N PHE A 22 32.37 -0.53 -2.93
CA PHE A 22 33.78 -0.90 -3.00
C PHE A 22 34.52 -0.25 -4.20
N GLU A 23 33.80 0.02 -5.31
CA GLU A 23 34.37 0.80 -6.41
C GLU A 23 34.60 2.27 -6.03
N ASN A 24 33.74 2.87 -5.20
CA ASN A 24 33.85 4.24 -4.72
C ASN A 24 33.46 4.41 -3.25
N PRO A 25 34.35 4.06 -2.29
CA PRO A 25 34.05 4.11 -0.86
C PRO A 25 33.75 5.51 -0.30
N LYS A 26 34.04 6.58 -1.06
CA LYS A 26 33.71 7.96 -0.66
C LYS A 26 32.23 8.30 -0.78
N ASP A 27 31.47 7.52 -1.56
CA ASP A 27 30.05 7.74 -1.77
C ASP A 27 29.18 6.85 -0.86
N PHE A 28 29.37 7.00 0.45
CA PHE A 28 28.59 6.31 1.46
C PHE A 28 27.08 6.62 1.37
N SER A 29 26.73 7.86 0.96
CA SER A 29 25.35 8.26 0.77
C SER A 29 24.63 7.45 -0.32
N SER A 30 25.35 7.02 -1.36
CA SER A 30 24.79 6.14 -2.40
C SER A 30 24.49 4.75 -1.85
N LEU A 31 25.37 4.21 -1.01
CA LEU A 31 25.15 2.93 -0.33
C LEU A 31 23.88 2.98 0.54
N GLU A 32 23.75 4.01 1.40
CA GLU A 32 22.55 4.18 2.25
C GLU A 32 21.27 4.25 1.43
N ARG A 33 21.24 5.05 0.36
CA ARG A 33 20.07 5.17 -0.53
C ARG A 33 19.74 3.85 -1.23
N SER A 34 20.75 3.11 -1.68
CA SER A 34 20.56 1.83 -2.37
C SER A 34 19.98 0.78 -1.42
N ILE A 35 20.52 0.66 -0.21
CA ILE A 35 19.99 -0.25 0.84
C ILE A 35 18.54 0.12 1.18
N LYS A 36 18.28 1.41 1.43
CA LYS A 36 16.92 1.88 1.73
C LYS A 36 15.95 1.54 0.59
N SER A 37 16.31 1.84 -0.65
CA SER A 37 15.47 1.57 -1.82
C SER A 37 15.19 0.07 -2.00
N SER A 38 16.18 -0.80 -1.79
CA SER A 38 16.03 -2.26 -1.90
C SER A 38 15.09 -2.79 -0.82
N THR A 39 15.27 -2.33 0.43
CA THR A 39 14.41 -2.74 1.56
C THR A 39 12.98 -2.22 1.43
N GLU A 40 12.76 -0.99 0.99
CA GLU A 40 11.43 -0.44 0.70
C GLU A 40 10.74 -1.22 -0.42
N SER A 41 11.44 -1.52 -1.50
CA SER A 41 10.92 -2.31 -2.63
C SER A 41 10.51 -3.72 -2.20
N PHE A 42 11.36 -4.39 -1.42
CA PHE A 42 11.04 -5.69 -0.83
C PHE A 42 9.82 -5.61 0.08
N SER A 43 9.75 -4.64 0.98
CA SER A 43 8.65 -4.47 1.93
C SER A 43 7.31 -4.25 1.21
N ALA A 44 7.28 -3.39 0.19
CA ALA A 44 6.08 -3.14 -0.61
C ALA A 44 5.63 -4.40 -1.37
N ALA A 45 6.57 -5.12 -1.99
CA ALA A 45 6.27 -6.36 -2.70
C ALA A 45 5.78 -7.47 -1.77
N PHE A 46 6.40 -7.61 -0.58
CA PHE A 46 5.98 -8.58 0.43
C PHE A 46 4.56 -8.31 0.93
N LEU A 47 4.22 -7.05 1.24
CA LEU A 47 2.85 -6.66 1.58
C LEU A 47 1.86 -7.03 0.47
N GLY A 48 2.22 -6.81 -0.79
CA GLY A 48 1.40 -7.19 -1.95
C GLY A 48 1.14 -8.70 -2.02
N VAL A 49 2.17 -9.52 -1.77
CA VAL A 49 2.03 -10.98 -1.70
C VAL A 49 1.11 -11.40 -0.56
N VAL A 50 1.27 -10.81 0.63
CA VAL A 50 0.40 -11.10 1.80
C VAL A 50 -1.05 -10.78 1.49
N LEU A 51 -1.33 -9.59 0.95
CA LEU A 51 -2.70 -9.16 0.62
C LEU A 51 -3.31 -10.03 -0.48
N SER A 52 -2.55 -10.35 -1.53
CA SER A 52 -3.02 -11.24 -2.61
C SER A 52 -3.32 -12.65 -2.08
N ARG A 53 -2.50 -13.16 -1.15
CA ARG A 53 -2.74 -14.45 -0.48
C ARG A 53 -4.00 -14.43 0.39
N MET A 54 -4.21 -13.36 1.16
CA MET A 54 -5.46 -13.15 1.92
C MET A 54 -6.68 -13.13 1.00
N ASN A 55 -6.60 -12.43 -0.13
CA ASN A 55 -7.65 -12.39 -1.14
C ASN A 55 -7.98 -13.79 -1.68
N SER A 56 -6.96 -14.62 -1.94
CA SER A 56 -7.15 -16.02 -2.38
C SER A 56 -7.86 -16.85 -1.30
N ILE A 57 -7.42 -16.76 -0.04
CA ILE A 57 -8.05 -17.44 1.10
C ILE A 57 -9.53 -17.04 1.22
N LEU A 58 -9.83 -15.74 1.15
CA LEU A 58 -11.21 -15.25 1.18
C LEU A 58 -12.03 -15.81 0.00
N SER A 59 -11.43 -15.86 -1.19
CA SER A 59 -12.09 -16.36 -2.41
C SER A 59 -12.39 -17.85 -2.36
N GLU A 60 -11.62 -18.63 -1.60
CA GLU A 60 -11.80 -20.07 -1.45
C GLU A 60 -12.68 -20.45 -0.25
N CYS A 61 -12.89 -19.54 0.70
CA CYS A 61 -13.64 -19.77 1.93
C CYS A 61 -15.08 -20.25 1.66
N GLY A 62 -15.49 -21.34 2.33
CA GLY A 62 -16.83 -21.93 2.20
C GLY A 62 -17.94 -20.96 2.57
N ALA A 63 -17.82 -20.27 3.70
CA ALA A 63 -18.81 -19.29 4.17
C ALA A 63 -19.01 -18.13 3.17
N ARG A 64 -17.94 -17.72 2.48
CA ARG A 64 -18.06 -16.74 1.39
C ARG A 64 -18.83 -17.34 0.21
N LYS A 65 -18.52 -18.57 -0.20
CA LYS A 65 -19.20 -19.25 -1.34
C LYS A 65 -20.71 -19.36 -1.16
N GLU A 66 -21.18 -19.48 0.08
CA GLU A 66 -22.61 -19.50 0.39
C GLU A 66 -23.30 -18.15 0.17
N ARG A 67 -22.60 -17.04 0.47
CA ARG A 67 -23.20 -15.70 0.52
C ARG A 67 -22.89 -14.81 -0.68
N PHE A 68 -21.78 -15.07 -1.39
CA PHE A 68 -21.28 -14.20 -2.46
C PHE A 68 -20.85 -14.99 -3.69
N ASN A 69 -21.03 -14.38 -4.85
CA ASN A 69 -20.47 -14.80 -6.14
C ASN A 69 -19.27 -13.91 -6.48
N ILE A 70 -18.21 -14.51 -7.05
CA ILE A 70 -17.10 -13.77 -7.62
C ILE A 70 -17.57 -13.15 -8.93
N GLN A 71 -17.32 -11.85 -9.12
CA GLN A 71 -17.61 -11.14 -10.37
C GLN A 71 -16.35 -10.96 -11.21
N ARG A 72 -15.27 -10.48 -10.59
CA ARG A 72 -13.98 -10.25 -11.24
C ARG A 72 -12.88 -10.14 -10.19
N VAL A 73 -11.64 -10.16 -10.66
CA VAL A 73 -10.45 -9.84 -9.84
C VAL A 73 -9.81 -8.60 -10.43
N ASP A 74 -9.63 -7.59 -9.60
CA ASP A 74 -9.04 -6.31 -10.00
C ASP A 74 -7.65 -6.16 -9.36
N LYS A 75 -6.69 -5.56 -10.08
CA LYS A 75 -5.43 -5.13 -9.49
C LYS A 75 -5.61 -3.80 -8.78
N ARG A 76 -5.18 -3.75 -7.52
CA ARG A 76 -5.22 -2.55 -6.69
C ARG A 76 -3.81 -2.08 -6.38
N ILE A 77 -3.66 -0.78 -6.25
CA ILE A 77 -2.43 -0.13 -5.80
C ILE A 77 -2.77 0.67 -4.56
N LEU A 78 -2.11 0.33 -3.45
CA LEU A 78 -2.19 1.04 -2.18
C LEU A 78 -0.85 1.72 -1.93
N ILE A 79 -0.87 3.03 -1.76
CA ILE A 79 0.32 3.81 -1.41
C ILE A 79 0.54 3.68 0.09
N THR A 80 1.70 3.15 0.47
CA THR A 80 2.06 2.90 1.88
C THR A 80 3.31 3.67 2.27
N SER A 81 3.67 3.64 3.54
CA SER A 81 4.92 4.22 4.08
C SER A 81 6.19 3.60 3.48
N VAL A 82 6.09 2.38 2.95
CA VAL A 82 7.21 1.64 2.35
C VAL A 82 7.18 1.57 0.82
N GLY A 83 6.17 2.19 0.19
CA GLY A 83 6.04 2.26 -1.27
C GLY A 83 4.68 1.84 -1.81
N ASP A 84 4.62 1.60 -3.11
CA ASP A 84 3.41 1.20 -3.80
C ASP A 84 3.19 -0.31 -3.66
N VAL A 85 2.17 -0.70 -2.92
CA VAL A 85 1.77 -2.09 -2.71
C VAL A 85 0.75 -2.47 -3.78
N VAL A 86 1.12 -3.42 -4.64
CA VAL A 86 0.25 -3.95 -5.72
C VAL A 86 -0.28 -5.31 -5.30
N PHE A 87 -1.60 -5.50 -5.31
CA PHE A 87 -2.23 -6.76 -4.92
C PHE A 87 -3.51 -7.02 -5.71
N ASP A 88 -3.91 -8.29 -5.76
CA ASP A 88 -5.17 -8.70 -6.35
C ASP A 88 -6.31 -8.56 -5.34
N CYS A 89 -7.43 -7.99 -5.77
CA CYS A 89 -8.62 -7.78 -4.95
C CYS A 89 -9.86 -8.26 -5.69
N THR A 90 -10.55 -9.24 -5.12
CA THR A 90 -11.74 -9.84 -5.72
C THR A 90 -12.97 -9.01 -5.43
N TYR A 91 -13.70 -8.68 -6.50
CA TYR A 91 -14.99 -8.01 -6.42
C TYR A 91 -16.11 -9.05 -6.34
N PHE A 92 -16.89 -8.97 -5.26
CA PHE A 92 -17.95 -9.91 -4.96
C PHE A 92 -19.32 -9.27 -5.11
N LYS A 93 -20.30 -10.11 -5.52
CA LYS A 93 -21.72 -9.78 -5.52
C LYS A 93 -22.44 -10.66 -4.51
N ARG A 94 -23.20 -10.05 -3.59
CA ARG A 94 -24.04 -10.78 -2.65
C ARG A 94 -25.15 -11.55 -3.35
N LYS A 95 -25.45 -12.77 -2.92
CA LYS A 95 -26.50 -13.63 -3.48
C LYS A 95 -27.92 -13.22 -3.05
N SER A 96 -28.08 -12.25 -2.16
CA SER A 96 -29.37 -11.72 -1.72
C SER A 96 -30.09 -10.97 -2.87
N ARG A 97 -31.43 -10.81 -2.74
CA ARG A 97 -32.27 -10.12 -3.75
C ARG A 97 -31.80 -8.69 -4.09
N GLU A 98 -31.20 -7.98 -3.14
CA GLU A 98 -30.70 -6.60 -3.32
C GLU A 98 -29.26 -6.53 -3.89
N GLY A 99 -28.57 -7.67 -4.02
CA GLY A 99 -27.32 -7.83 -4.77
C GLY A 99 -26.22 -6.79 -4.56
N SER A 100 -25.98 -6.37 -3.32
CA SER A 100 -24.88 -5.43 -3.03
C SER A 100 -23.52 -6.00 -3.45
N HIS A 101 -22.62 -5.12 -3.87
CA HIS A 101 -21.28 -5.48 -4.30
C HIS A 101 -20.27 -4.97 -3.28
N SER A 102 -19.18 -5.74 -3.05
CA SER A 102 -18.12 -5.31 -2.15
C SER A 102 -16.78 -5.96 -2.47
N TYR A 103 -15.70 -5.34 -1.99
CA TYR A 103 -14.37 -5.91 -1.92
C TYR A 103 -14.13 -6.40 -0.49
N LEU A 104 -14.39 -7.69 -0.22
CA LEU A 104 -14.29 -8.25 1.12
C LEU A 104 -12.91 -8.10 1.75
N LEU A 105 -11.84 -8.11 0.94
CA LEU A 105 -10.49 -7.86 1.43
C LEU A 105 -10.34 -6.44 1.96
N GLU A 106 -10.84 -5.42 1.24
CA GLU A 106 -10.78 -4.02 1.67
C GLU A 106 -11.56 -3.82 2.98
N GLU A 107 -12.76 -4.41 3.09
CA GLU A 107 -13.54 -4.39 4.33
C GLU A 107 -12.81 -5.04 5.50
N LEU A 108 -12.12 -6.18 5.25
CA LEU A 108 -11.39 -6.91 6.29
C LEU A 108 -10.19 -6.13 6.82
N ILE A 109 -9.45 -5.44 5.96
CA ILE A 109 -8.27 -4.65 6.33
C ILE A 109 -8.61 -3.19 6.68
N GLY A 110 -9.90 -2.84 6.72
CA GLY A 110 -10.36 -1.52 7.14
C GLY A 110 -10.14 -0.41 6.12
N LEU A 111 -9.91 -0.74 4.84
CA LEU A 111 -9.79 0.26 3.77
C LEU A 111 -11.18 0.77 3.37
N ALA A 112 -11.33 2.08 3.33
CA ALA A 112 -12.54 2.70 2.81
C ALA A 112 -12.61 2.57 1.28
N TYR A 113 -13.82 2.63 0.75
CA TYR A 113 -14.05 2.56 -0.71
C TYR A 113 -13.26 3.66 -1.44
N HIS A 114 -12.49 3.25 -2.45
CA HIS A 114 -11.57 4.11 -3.20
C HIS A 114 -10.40 4.70 -2.39
N GLU A 115 -10.09 4.19 -1.23
CA GLU A 115 -8.91 4.60 -0.48
C GLU A 115 -7.62 4.24 -1.24
N ARG A 116 -6.71 5.20 -1.31
CA ARG A 116 -5.44 5.06 -2.04
C ARG A 116 -4.22 5.00 -1.13
N PHE A 117 -4.38 5.38 0.12
CA PHE A 117 -3.30 5.46 1.11
C PHE A 117 -3.57 4.49 2.24
N SER A 118 -2.51 3.88 2.79
CA SER A 118 -2.60 3.23 4.09
C SER A 118 -2.68 4.30 5.20
N GLU A 119 -3.19 3.92 6.36
CA GLU A 119 -3.28 4.81 7.51
C GLU A 119 -1.91 5.44 7.85
N GLU A 120 -0.84 4.63 7.88
CA GLU A 120 0.53 5.10 8.14
C GLU A 120 1.02 6.09 7.09
N ALA A 121 0.73 5.85 5.80
CA ALA A 121 1.07 6.79 4.74
C ALA A 121 0.31 8.12 4.88
N GLU A 122 -0.96 8.08 5.31
CA GLU A 122 -1.73 9.28 5.60
C GLU A 122 -1.14 10.08 6.76
N VAL A 123 -0.76 9.40 7.85
CA VAL A 123 -0.09 10.05 9.00
C VAL A 123 1.21 10.73 8.58
N MET A 124 2.04 10.06 7.78
CA MET A 124 3.28 10.66 7.24
C MET A 124 2.99 11.90 6.38
N LEU A 125 2.04 11.80 5.47
CA LEU A 125 1.63 12.93 4.61
C LEU A 125 1.08 14.11 5.42
N LEU A 126 0.22 13.83 6.40
CA LEU A 126 -0.37 14.86 7.27
C LEU A 126 0.72 15.56 8.09
N THR A 127 1.61 14.80 8.71
CA THR A 127 2.70 15.31 9.52
C THR A 127 3.62 16.22 8.70
N GLU A 128 3.95 15.82 7.48
CA GLU A 128 4.79 16.62 6.60
C GLU A 128 4.05 17.85 6.03
N ALA A 129 2.76 17.72 5.74
CA ALA A 129 1.95 18.84 5.25
C ALA A 129 1.73 19.96 6.30
N LEU A 130 1.88 19.66 7.58
CA LEU A 130 1.89 20.67 8.65
C LEU A 130 3.18 21.51 8.68
N LYS A 131 4.28 20.97 8.14
CA LYS A 131 5.60 21.61 8.14
C LYS A 131 5.94 22.29 6.82
N THR A 132 5.40 21.74 5.71
CA THR A 132 5.80 22.14 4.36
C THR A 132 4.57 22.40 3.46
N SER A 133 4.82 22.74 2.19
CA SER A 133 3.76 22.83 1.21
C SER A 133 3.20 21.44 0.83
N TYR A 134 1.95 21.37 0.41
CA TYR A 134 1.35 20.12 -0.10
C TYR A 134 2.16 19.43 -1.20
N ARG A 135 2.88 20.20 -2.00
CA ARG A 135 3.74 19.64 -3.06
C ARG A 135 4.96 18.95 -2.49
N GLU A 136 5.55 19.51 -1.46
CA GLU A 136 6.72 18.91 -0.79
C GLU A 136 6.29 17.72 0.07
N ALA A 137 5.17 17.81 0.77
CA ALA A 137 4.64 16.73 1.58
C ALA A 137 4.44 15.42 0.78
N THR A 138 4.04 15.51 -0.50
CA THR A 138 3.89 14.30 -1.32
C THR A 138 5.19 13.57 -1.61
N LYS A 139 6.35 14.19 -1.41
CA LYS A 139 7.67 13.58 -1.63
C LYS A 139 8.15 12.74 -0.46
N VAL A 140 7.47 12.78 0.69
CA VAL A 140 7.85 12.00 1.88
C VAL A 140 7.64 10.50 1.70
N LEU A 141 6.71 10.12 0.82
CA LEU A 141 6.43 8.71 0.54
C LEU A 141 7.29 8.18 -0.61
N PRO A 142 7.83 6.95 -0.50
CA PRO A 142 8.60 6.29 -1.56
C PRO A 142 7.68 5.72 -2.65
N SER A 143 6.75 6.54 -3.15
CA SER A 143 5.76 6.14 -4.15
C SER A 143 6.13 6.67 -5.55
N LYS A 144 5.98 5.79 -6.55
CA LYS A 144 6.09 6.15 -7.97
C LYS A 144 4.78 6.74 -8.52
N GLN A 145 3.68 6.64 -7.76
CA GLN A 145 2.38 7.18 -8.14
C GLN A 145 2.34 8.69 -8.02
N ARG A 146 1.75 9.34 -9.01
CA ARG A 146 1.53 10.78 -8.94
C ARG A 146 0.43 11.09 -7.92
N ILE A 147 0.81 11.70 -6.81
CA ILE A 147 -0.11 12.19 -5.79
C ILE A 147 -0.48 13.63 -6.14
N SER A 148 -1.75 13.86 -6.51
CA SER A 148 -2.21 15.21 -6.81
C SER A 148 -2.49 15.99 -5.51
N LYS A 149 -2.37 17.32 -5.57
CA LYS A 149 -2.77 18.22 -4.47
C LYS A 149 -4.21 17.98 -4.02
N THR A 150 -5.12 17.71 -4.98
CA THR A 150 -6.53 17.42 -4.69
C THR A 150 -6.70 16.10 -3.95
N THR A 151 -5.97 15.06 -4.35
CA THR A 151 -5.99 13.75 -3.68
C THR A 151 -5.54 13.89 -2.23
N LEU A 152 -4.43 14.57 -1.98
CA LEU A 152 -3.93 14.82 -0.63
C LEU A 152 -4.94 15.61 0.20
N ARG A 153 -5.50 16.69 -0.32
CA ARG A 153 -6.50 17.50 0.38
C ARG A 153 -7.75 16.70 0.75
N ASN A 154 -8.20 15.81 -0.14
CA ASN A 154 -9.38 14.98 0.11
C ASN A 154 -9.11 13.93 1.19
N SER A 155 -7.93 13.30 1.19
CA SER A 155 -7.48 12.40 2.25
C SER A 155 -7.44 13.13 3.60
N MET A 156 -6.79 14.29 3.67
CA MET A 156 -6.74 15.12 4.88
C MET A 156 -8.12 15.49 5.41
N ALA A 157 -9.05 15.90 4.52
CA ALA A 157 -10.40 16.26 4.92
C ALA A 157 -11.19 15.07 5.49
N ARG A 158 -10.91 13.84 5.02
CA ARG A 158 -11.50 12.60 5.55
C ARG A 158 -10.96 12.30 6.95
N SER A 159 -9.65 12.29 7.12
CA SER A 159 -8.99 12.01 8.41
C SER A 159 -9.45 13.00 9.49
N LEU A 160 -9.59 14.29 9.16
CA LEU A 160 -10.13 15.31 10.09
C LEU A 160 -11.59 15.05 10.46
N ARG A 161 -12.42 14.53 9.55
CA ARG A 161 -13.81 14.16 9.87
C ARG A 161 -13.89 12.98 10.83
N ILE A 162 -13.03 11.97 10.63
CA ILE A 162 -12.94 10.79 11.51
C ILE A 162 -12.53 11.23 12.91
N ILE A 163 -11.49 12.04 13.03
CA ILE A 163 -11.03 12.58 14.33
C ILE A 163 -12.16 13.35 15.02
N ARG A 164 -12.87 14.23 14.33
CA ARG A 164 -13.99 14.99 14.90
C ARG A 164 -15.16 14.08 15.34
N ALA A 165 -15.43 12.99 14.63
CA ALA A 165 -16.47 12.05 14.99
C ALA A 165 -16.08 11.19 16.22
N SER A 166 -14.78 10.95 16.42
CA SER A 166 -14.25 10.17 17.55
C SER A 166 -14.16 10.96 18.86
N PHE A 167 -14.18 12.30 18.79
CA PHE A 167 -14.17 13.21 19.94
C PHE A 167 -15.34 14.20 19.83
N PRO A 168 -16.59 13.74 20.01
CA PRO A 168 -17.72 14.67 20.13
C PRO A 168 -17.54 15.52 21.40
N ASN A 169 -17.59 16.84 21.24
CA ASN A 169 -17.60 17.81 22.35
C ASN A 169 -18.77 17.55 23.30
#